data_4d4a1a6c9b378530b20fc6e15e9c2ae9
#
_entry.id   4d4a1a6c9b378530b20fc6e15e9c2ae9
#
_cell.length_a   1.000
_cell.length_b   1.000
_cell.length_c   1.000
_cell.angle_alpha   90.00
_cell.angle_beta   90.00
_cell.angle_gamma   90.00
#
_symmetry.space_group_name_H-M   'P 1'
#
loop_
_entity.id
_entity.type
_entity.pdbx_description
1 polymer ?
#
loop_
_entity_poly.entity_id
_entity_poly.type
_entity_poly.pdbx_seq_one_letter_code
_entity_poly.pdbx_strand_id
1 'polypeptide(L)'
;MQTVRVPLASTALYVSGTVNGVDRVWTREEGNWWSTTADRATDGVYRVALSIVYGDGKTATDSVTLYYGLSLVTDRTQNDVANGTEKGYYNDSDLNRVGAAMVYLRDRFNDNGYDVDITPNVAWKEIDIPTPDDMTLYLGCVGVLRGVLPLPDGTPETPETMENLTYVTANDIEKILETIDDVLTKSLTFLWYSGDIYSGEVAG
;
A
#
# COMPACT_ATOMS: atom_id res chain seq x y z
N MET A 1 6.21 12.02 8.10
CA MET A 1 5.21 11.61 9.10
C MET A 1 3.90 11.31 8.39
N GLN A 2 3.18 10.28 8.82
CA GLN A 2 1.85 9.89 8.35
C GLN A 2 0.86 10.02 9.50
N THR A 3 -0.30 10.64 9.28
CA THR A 3 -1.40 10.61 10.24
C THR A 3 -2.14 9.29 10.11
N VAL A 4 -2.20 8.54 11.20
CA VAL A 4 -2.89 7.25 11.32
C VAL A 4 -4.19 7.48 12.08
N ARG A 5 -5.32 7.02 11.55
CA ARG A 5 -6.65 7.22 12.12
C ARG A 5 -7.39 5.90 12.25
N VAL A 6 -8.08 5.71 13.38
CA VAL A 6 -8.94 4.56 13.64
C VAL A 6 -10.30 5.02 14.15
N PRO A 7 -11.40 4.46 13.66
CA PRO A 7 -12.71 4.70 14.23
C PRO A 7 -12.91 3.79 15.44
N LEU A 8 -13.37 4.33 16.55
CA LEU A 8 -13.69 3.55 17.75
C LEU A 8 -15.12 3.87 18.21
N ALA A 9 -15.64 3.07 19.16
CA ALA A 9 -16.94 3.35 19.72
C ALA A 9 -16.98 4.73 20.41
N SER A 10 -18.12 5.40 20.39
CA SER A 10 -18.33 6.71 21.01
C SER A 10 -18.05 6.72 22.53
N THR A 11 -18.14 5.55 23.16
CA THR A 11 -17.89 5.30 24.58
C THR A 11 -16.40 5.13 24.92
N ALA A 12 -15.49 5.12 23.96
CA ALA A 12 -14.05 5.10 24.19
C ALA A 12 -13.62 6.42 24.86
N LEU A 13 -13.02 6.35 26.04
CA LEU A 13 -12.56 7.51 26.81
C LEU A 13 -11.05 7.74 26.70
N TYR A 14 -10.29 6.65 26.68
CA TYR A 14 -8.85 6.70 26.59
C TYR A 14 -8.32 5.60 25.67
N VAL A 15 -7.33 5.92 24.89
CA VAL A 15 -6.67 4.99 23.96
C VAL A 15 -5.16 5.12 24.11
N SER A 16 -4.50 3.99 24.27
CA SER A 16 -3.06 3.85 24.16
C SER A 16 -2.73 2.76 23.16
N GLY A 17 -1.53 2.74 22.63
CA GLY A 17 -1.14 1.68 21.71
C GLY A 17 0.02 2.04 20.82
N THR A 18 0.38 1.09 19.97
CA THR A 18 1.53 1.17 19.10
C THR A 18 1.13 1.30 17.63
N VAL A 19 2.01 1.89 16.84
CA VAL A 19 1.98 1.83 15.38
C VAL A 19 3.31 1.24 14.92
N ASN A 20 3.26 0.12 14.20
CA ASN A 20 4.44 -0.66 13.79
C ASN A 20 5.38 -0.99 14.98
N GLY A 21 4.78 -1.33 16.13
CA GLY A 21 5.52 -1.69 17.35
C GLY A 21 6.08 -0.52 18.15
N VAL A 22 5.88 0.74 17.70
CA VAL A 22 6.34 1.96 18.41
C VAL A 22 5.18 2.59 19.15
N ASP A 23 5.33 2.83 20.46
CA ASP A 23 4.32 3.50 21.27
C ASP A 23 3.99 4.88 20.72
N ARG A 24 2.68 5.19 20.68
CA ARG A 24 2.17 6.47 20.16
C ARG A 24 1.14 7.06 21.10
N VAL A 25 1.10 8.39 21.13
CA VAL A 25 0.04 9.13 21.84
C VAL A 25 -1.14 9.28 20.90
N TRP A 26 -2.31 8.85 21.34
CA TRP A 26 -3.55 8.90 20.58
C TRP A 26 -4.41 10.06 21.03
N THR A 27 -4.95 10.80 20.07
CA THR A 27 -5.80 11.98 20.30
C THR A 27 -7.18 11.72 19.70
N ARG A 28 -8.21 12.03 20.45
CA ARG A 28 -9.59 11.95 19.97
C ARG A 28 -9.89 13.12 19.03
N GLU A 29 -10.49 12.79 17.88
CA GLU A 29 -11.02 13.76 16.91
C GLU A 29 -12.56 13.74 16.91
N GLU A 30 -13.16 14.57 16.06
CA GLU A 30 -14.62 14.55 15.85
C GLU A 30 -15.08 13.22 15.24
N GLY A 31 -16.35 12.84 15.48
CA GLY A 31 -16.97 11.68 14.87
C GLY A 31 -16.42 10.33 15.32
N ASN A 32 -15.95 10.22 16.56
CA ASN A 32 -15.40 8.98 17.14
C ASN A 32 -14.08 8.49 16.53
N TRP A 33 -13.37 9.34 15.83
CA TRP A 33 -12.04 9.04 15.32
C TRP A 33 -10.98 9.28 16.38
N TRP A 34 -9.97 8.44 16.35
CA TRP A 34 -8.74 8.59 17.13
C TRP A 34 -7.56 8.62 16.17
N SER A 35 -6.67 9.56 16.38
CA SER A 35 -5.51 9.75 15.52
C SER A 35 -4.20 9.81 16.27
N THR A 36 -3.15 9.44 15.56
CA THR A 36 -1.76 9.65 15.95
C THR A 36 -0.90 9.91 14.73
N THR A 37 0.36 10.29 14.95
CA THR A 37 1.34 10.41 13.87
C THR A 37 2.40 9.31 14.00
N ALA A 38 2.75 8.70 12.88
CA ALA A 38 3.80 7.70 12.77
C ALA A 38 4.83 8.12 11.71
N ASP A 39 6.01 7.54 11.76
CA ASP A 39 6.98 7.68 10.69
C ASP A 39 6.40 7.04 9.42
N ARG A 40 6.70 7.63 8.25
CA ARG A 40 6.18 7.10 7.00
C ARG A 40 6.79 5.72 6.74
N ALA A 41 5.92 4.70 6.68
CA ALA A 41 6.32 3.36 6.28
C ALA A 41 6.58 3.32 4.76
N THR A 42 7.67 2.69 4.34
CA THR A 42 8.05 2.59 2.92
C THR A 42 7.08 1.71 2.12
N ASP A 43 6.48 0.73 2.78
CA ASP A 43 5.45 -0.17 2.24
C ASP A 43 4.03 0.39 2.38
N GLY A 44 3.87 1.56 3.01
CA GLY A 44 2.55 2.15 3.28
C GLY A 44 1.71 1.41 4.31
N VAL A 45 2.24 0.36 4.95
CA VAL A 45 1.50 -0.50 5.89
C VAL A 45 1.72 -0.05 7.32
N TYR A 46 0.64 0.11 8.08
CA TYR A 46 0.65 0.53 9.49
C TYR A 46 -0.11 -0.48 10.33
N ARG A 47 0.62 -1.30 11.07
CA ARG A 47 0.05 -2.25 12.04
C ARG A 47 -0.17 -1.54 13.35
N VAL A 48 -1.44 -1.39 13.70
CA VAL A 48 -1.90 -0.68 14.90
C VAL A 48 -2.36 -1.70 15.94
N ALA A 49 -1.84 -1.59 17.16
CA ALA A 49 -2.33 -2.36 18.30
C ALA A 49 -2.79 -1.37 19.38
N LEU A 50 -4.02 -1.49 19.83
CA LEU A 50 -4.67 -0.56 20.74
C LEU A 50 -5.08 -1.23 22.05
N SER A 51 -5.01 -0.47 23.14
CA SER A 51 -5.69 -0.72 24.40
C SER A 51 -6.67 0.42 24.65
N ILE A 52 -7.94 0.08 24.82
CA ILE A 52 -9.06 1.03 24.85
C ILE A 52 -9.72 0.93 26.23
N VAL A 53 -9.94 2.07 26.88
CA VAL A 53 -10.72 2.18 28.11
C VAL A 53 -12.04 2.87 27.78
N TYR A 54 -13.14 2.23 28.16
CA TYR A 54 -14.49 2.72 27.93
C TYR A 54 -15.08 3.45 29.17
N GLY A 55 -16.14 4.21 28.93
CA GLY A 55 -16.81 5.00 29.97
C GLY A 55 -17.42 4.19 31.15
N ASP A 56 -17.66 2.90 30.94
CA ASP A 56 -18.12 1.96 31.97
C ASP A 56 -16.97 1.30 32.76
N GLY A 57 -15.73 1.75 32.53
CA GLY A 57 -14.51 1.24 33.15
C GLY A 57 -13.99 -0.07 32.58
N LYS A 58 -14.62 -0.63 31.55
CA LYS A 58 -14.11 -1.81 30.85
C LYS A 58 -12.92 -1.45 29.97
N THR A 59 -12.07 -2.44 29.73
CA THR A 59 -10.94 -2.36 28.80
C THR A 59 -11.08 -3.38 27.69
N ALA A 60 -10.63 -3.03 26.49
CA ALA A 60 -10.49 -3.94 25.37
C ALA A 60 -9.17 -3.72 24.67
N THR A 61 -8.69 -4.75 23.99
CA THR A 61 -7.57 -4.64 23.03
C THR A 61 -8.11 -4.84 21.64
N ASP A 62 -7.57 -4.09 20.70
CA ASP A 62 -7.90 -4.20 19.27
C ASP A 62 -6.63 -4.11 18.45
N SER A 63 -6.65 -4.70 17.26
CA SER A 63 -5.55 -4.60 16.30
C SER A 63 -6.09 -4.43 14.90
N VAL A 64 -5.55 -3.46 14.17
CA VAL A 64 -5.95 -3.18 12.80
C VAL A 64 -4.72 -2.90 11.93
N THR A 65 -4.75 -3.39 10.70
CA THR A 65 -3.76 -3.02 9.69
C THR A 65 -4.37 -1.95 8.79
N LEU A 66 -3.68 -0.81 8.70
CA LEU A 66 -4.09 0.32 7.89
C LEU A 66 -3.10 0.52 6.75
N TYR A 67 -3.62 0.95 5.62
CA TYR A 67 -2.87 1.14 4.38
C TYR A 67 -2.97 2.59 3.93
N TYR A 68 -1.83 3.28 3.76
CA TYR A 68 -1.76 4.70 3.40
C TYR A 68 -0.91 4.90 2.14
N GLY A 69 -1.28 4.23 1.07
CA GLY A 69 -0.68 4.40 -0.25
C GLY A 69 0.75 3.88 -0.37
N LEU A 70 1.25 3.94 -1.58
CA LEU A 70 2.58 3.51 -1.97
C LEU A 70 3.52 4.71 -2.16
N SER A 71 4.82 4.50 -1.98
CA SER A 71 5.85 5.47 -2.34
C SER A 71 6.40 5.11 -3.72
N LEU A 72 5.76 5.58 -4.78
CA LEU A 72 6.12 5.30 -6.17
C LEU A 72 6.61 6.56 -6.88
N VAL A 73 7.45 6.38 -7.90
CA VAL A 73 7.98 7.45 -8.75
C VAL A 73 7.47 7.21 -10.17
N THR A 74 6.46 7.97 -10.58
CA THR A 74 5.78 7.80 -11.87
C THR A 74 6.02 8.98 -12.82
N ASP A 75 6.91 9.89 -12.44
CA ASP A 75 7.12 11.19 -13.10
C ASP A 75 8.60 11.44 -13.44
N ARG A 76 9.38 10.38 -13.68
CA ARG A 76 10.75 10.52 -14.21
C ARG A 76 10.73 11.18 -15.58
N THR A 77 11.71 12.02 -15.85
CA THR A 77 11.83 12.74 -17.12
C THR A 77 13.17 12.48 -17.81
N GLN A 78 13.25 12.80 -19.09
CA GLN A 78 14.52 12.78 -19.81
C GLN A 78 15.58 13.69 -19.17
N ASN A 79 15.16 14.80 -18.55
CA ASN A 79 16.06 15.71 -17.85
C ASN A 79 16.65 15.08 -16.58
N ASP A 80 15.89 14.25 -15.87
CA ASP A 80 16.40 13.52 -14.72
C ASP A 80 17.53 12.58 -15.11
N VAL A 81 17.34 11.86 -16.22
CA VAL A 81 18.38 10.96 -16.78
C VAL A 81 19.58 11.76 -17.28
N ALA A 82 19.36 12.82 -18.06
CA ALA A 82 20.44 13.61 -18.68
C ALA A 82 21.31 14.34 -17.63
N ASN A 83 20.70 14.75 -16.52
CA ASN A 83 21.40 15.45 -15.43
C ASN A 83 21.92 14.50 -14.33
N GLY A 84 21.67 13.19 -14.44
CA GLY A 84 22.09 12.19 -13.45
C GLY A 84 21.53 12.47 -12.07
N THR A 85 20.25 12.92 -12.00
CA THR A 85 19.58 13.10 -10.71
C THR A 85 19.29 11.74 -10.08
N GLU A 86 19.12 11.67 -8.76
CA GLU A 86 18.74 10.44 -8.06
C GLU A 86 17.50 9.80 -8.66
N LYS A 87 16.53 10.61 -9.07
CA LYS A 87 15.30 10.20 -9.73
C LYS A 87 15.53 9.64 -11.15
N GLY A 88 16.62 10.03 -11.81
CA GLY A 88 16.97 9.57 -13.16
C GLY A 88 17.58 8.18 -13.22
N TYR A 89 17.96 7.60 -12.08
CA TYR A 89 18.47 6.25 -11.97
C TYR A 89 17.35 5.25 -11.64
N TYR A 90 17.63 3.98 -11.87
CA TYR A 90 16.82 2.87 -11.38
C TYR A 90 17.78 1.86 -10.75
N ASN A 91 18.05 2.06 -9.48
CA ASN A 91 19.08 1.35 -8.73
C ASN A 91 18.48 0.33 -7.73
N ASP A 92 19.32 -0.22 -6.86
CA ASP A 92 18.91 -1.17 -5.83
C ASP A 92 17.82 -0.62 -4.90
N SER A 93 17.88 0.68 -4.58
CA SER A 93 16.86 1.32 -3.74
C SER A 93 15.50 1.40 -4.45
N ASP A 94 15.47 1.62 -5.77
CA ASP A 94 14.26 1.58 -6.58
C ASP A 94 13.71 0.17 -6.69
N LEU A 95 14.57 -0.82 -6.95
CA LEU A 95 14.16 -2.23 -6.98
C LEU A 95 13.55 -2.68 -5.65
N ASN A 96 14.16 -2.28 -4.53
CA ASN A 96 13.63 -2.58 -3.19
C ASN A 96 12.30 -1.86 -2.92
N ARG A 97 12.20 -0.58 -3.27
CA ARG A 97 11.01 0.23 -3.09
C ARG A 97 9.81 -0.32 -3.89
N VAL A 98 10.05 -0.67 -5.15
CA VAL A 98 9.00 -1.24 -6.01
C VAL A 98 8.70 -2.69 -5.63
N GLY A 99 9.71 -3.46 -5.22
CA GLY A 99 9.51 -4.79 -4.63
C GLY A 99 8.64 -4.74 -3.37
N ALA A 100 8.89 -3.79 -2.46
CA ALA A 100 8.07 -3.57 -1.28
C ALA A 100 6.63 -3.17 -1.64
N ALA A 101 6.44 -2.38 -2.70
CA ALA A 101 5.12 -2.05 -3.23
C ALA A 101 4.37 -3.28 -3.73
N MET A 102 5.05 -4.21 -4.40
CA MET A 102 4.46 -5.48 -4.83
C MET A 102 4.04 -6.35 -3.64
N VAL A 103 4.88 -6.45 -2.60
CA VAL A 103 4.56 -7.17 -1.34
C VAL A 103 3.33 -6.55 -0.68
N TYR A 104 3.30 -5.22 -0.56
CA TYR A 104 2.16 -4.49 -0.02
C TYR A 104 0.86 -4.81 -0.77
N LEU A 105 0.88 -4.76 -2.10
CA LEU A 105 -0.31 -5.05 -2.91
C LEU A 105 -0.74 -6.51 -2.78
N ARG A 106 0.21 -7.47 -2.81
CA ARG A 106 -0.06 -8.88 -2.56
C ARG A 106 -0.78 -9.09 -1.24
N ASP A 107 -0.21 -8.55 -0.15
CA ASP A 107 -0.75 -8.74 1.19
C ASP A 107 -2.14 -8.10 1.29
N ARG A 108 -2.32 -6.92 0.70
CA ARG A 108 -3.59 -6.22 0.65
C ARG A 108 -4.65 -6.98 -0.15
N PHE A 109 -4.29 -7.60 -1.26
CA PHE A 109 -5.17 -8.49 -2.01
C PHE A 109 -5.58 -9.70 -1.18
N ASN A 110 -4.61 -10.37 -0.57
CA ASN A 110 -4.85 -11.59 0.21
C ASN A 110 -5.68 -11.31 1.46
N ASP A 111 -5.48 -10.18 2.14
CA ASP A 111 -6.31 -9.72 3.26
C ASP A 111 -7.78 -9.47 2.85
N ASN A 112 -8.04 -9.28 1.55
CA ASN A 112 -9.37 -9.06 0.99
C ASN A 112 -9.92 -10.26 0.20
N GLY A 113 -9.34 -11.45 0.43
CA GLY A 113 -9.87 -12.71 -0.08
C GLY A 113 -9.44 -13.09 -1.50
N TYR A 114 -8.48 -12.37 -2.07
CA TYR A 114 -7.79 -12.81 -3.30
C TYR A 114 -6.68 -13.80 -2.94
N ASP A 115 -6.25 -14.59 -3.91
CA ASP A 115 -5.15 -15.55 -3.77
C ASP A 115 -4.01 -15.13 -4.71
N VAL A 116 -3.15 -14.25 -4.21
CA VAL A 116 -2.00 -13.71 -4.95
C VAL A 116 -0.72 -14.30 -4.38
N ASP A 117 -0.05 -15.12 -5.17
CA ASP A 117 1.23 -15.74 -4.80
C ASP A 117 2.37 -15.13 -5.63
N ILE A 118 3.08 -14.17 -5.07
CA ILE A 118 4.30 -13.58 -5.60
C ILE A 118 5.33 -13.40 -4.50
N THR A 119 6.60 -13.51 -4.86
CA THR A 119 7.72 -13.34 -3.91
C THR A 119 8.80 -12.46 -4.55
N PRO A 120 8.59 -11.14 -4.66
CA PRO A 120 9.59 -10.24 -5.20
C PRO A 120 10.80 -10.13 -4.25
N ASN A 121 12.00 -9.98 -4.81
CA ASN A 121 13.17 -9.65 -4.00
C ASN A 121 13.08 -8.19 -3.52
N VAL A 122 13.25 -7.98 -2.22
CA VAL A 122 13.20 -6.67 -1.53
C VAL A 122 14.48 -6.38 -0.76
N ALA A 123 15.54 -7.11 -1.04
CA ALA A 123 16.81 -7.03 -0.32
C ALA A 123 18.02 -6.84 -1.26
N TRP A 124 17.82 -6.14 -2.37
CA TRP A 124 18.89 -5.75 -3.29
C TRP A 124 19.91 -4.86 -2.60
N LYS A 125 21.17 -5.04 -2.93
CA LYS A 125 22.28 -4.23 -2.44
C LYS A 125 22.98 -3.57 -3.62
N GLU A 126 23.64 -2.45 -3.39
CA GLU A 126 24.40 -1.71 -4.41
C GLU A 126 25.41 -2.57 -5.18
N ILE A 127 25.94 -3.64 -4.53
CA ILE A 127 26.90 -4.57 -5.14
C ILE A 127 26.23 -5.67 -5.98
N ASP A 128 24.91 -5.83 -5.89
CA ASP A 128 24.19 -6.88 -6.61
C ASP A 128 24.02 -6.45 -8.07
N ILE A 129 24.27 -7.41 -8.97
CA ILE A 129 24.05 -7.22 -10.40
C ILE A 129 22.83 -8.10 -10.75
N PRO A 130 21.64 -7.51 -10.97
CA PRO A 130 20.46 -8.27 -11.35
C PRO A 130 20.70 -9.06 -12.65
N THR A 131 20.37 -10.33 -12.64
CA THR A 131 20.43 -11.17 -13.82
C THR A 131 19.16 -11.01 -14.68
N PRO A 132 19.16 -11.39 -15.96
CA PRO A 132 17.94 -11.43 -16.78
C PRO A 132 16.81 -12.25 -16.16
N ASP A 133 17.15 -13.36 -15.49
CA ASP A 133 16.17 -14.20 -14.81
C ASP A 133 15.54 -13.49 -13.60
N ASP A 134 16.34 -12.76 -12.80
CA ASP A 134 15.83 -11.94 -11.69
C ASP A 134 14.84 -10.90 -12.20
N MET A 135 15.16 -10.25 -13.31
CA MET A 135 14.29 -9.22 -13.90
C MET A 135 13.03 -9.81 -14.53
N THR A 136 13.13 -11.02 -15.08
CA THR A 136 11.95 -11.76 -15.56
C THR A 136 11.01 -12.10 -14.42
N LEU A 137 11.53 -12.56 -13.28
CA LEU A 137 10.74 -12.81 -12.06
C LEU A 137 10.11 -11.51 -11.53
N TYR A 138 10.88 -10.44 -11.51
CA TYR A 138 10.42 -9.12 -11.07
C TYR A 138 9.23 -8.63 -11.92
N LEU A 139 9.33 -8.64 -13.24
CA LEU A 139 8.23 -8.28 -14.15
C LEU A 139 7.07 -9.28 -14.07
N GLY A 140 7.37 -10.56 -13.84
CA GLY A 140 6.36 -11.59 -13.59
C GLY A 140 5.48 -11.26 -12.40
N CYS A 141 6.07 -10.76 -11.30
CA CYS A 141 5.30 -10.30 -10.13
C CYS A 141 4.37 -9.11 -10.50
N VAL A 142 4.87 -8.15 -11.28
CA VAL A 142 4.03 -7.02 -11.77
C VAL A 142 2.88 -7.54 -12.64
N GLY A 143 3.16 -8.47 -13.55
CA GLY A 143 2.16 -9.07 -14.44
C GLY A 143 1.07 -9.83 -13.69
N VAL A 144 1.45 -10.60 -12.64
CA VAL A 144 0.48 -11.29 -11.78
C VAL A 144 -0.43 -10.28 -11.09
N LEU A 145 0.13 -9.25 -10.45
CA LEU A 145 -0.65 -8.21 -9.77
C LEU A 145 -1.58 -7.47 -10.74
N ARG A 146 -1.10 -7.15 -11.95
CA ARG A 146 -1.88 -6.48 -12.99
C ARG A 146 -3.09 -7.31 -13.44
N GLY A 147 -2.98 -8.63 -13.38
CA GLY A 147 -4.03 -9.57 -13.79
C GLY A 147 -5.11 -9.84 -12.75
N VAL A 148 -4.97 -9.37 -11.51
CA VAL A 148 -5.92 -9.67 -10.42
C VAL A 148 -7.25 -8.95 -10.59
N LEU A 149 -7.22 -7.68 -11.01
CA LEU A 149 -8.41 -6.85 -11.22
C LEU A 149 -8.46 -6.28 -12.64
N PRO A 150 -9.64 -6.02 -13.18
CA PRO A 150 -9.78 -5.21 -14.37
C PRO A 150 -9.26 -3.80 -14.10
N LEU A 151 -8.27 -3.36 -14.88
CA LEU A 151 -7.70 -2.02 -14.76
C LEU A 151 -8.33 -1.07 -15.80
N PRO A 152 -8.35 0.25 -15.52
CA PRO A 152 -8.85 1.24 -16.44
C PRO A 152 -8.09 1.25 -17.77
N ASP A 153 -8.79 1.62 -18.85
CA ASP A 153 -8.19 1.86 -20.16
C ASP A 153 -7.06 2.88 -20.04
N GLY A 154 -5.94 2.63 -20.73
CA GLY A 154 -4.75 3.47 -20.67
C GLY A 154 -3.77 3.14 -19.55
N THR A 155 -4.06 2.14 -18.70
CA THR A 155 -3.04 1.58 -17.80
C THR A 155 -1.94 0.94 -18.64
N PRO A 156 -0.64 1.25 -18.39
CA PRO A 156 0.46 0.68 -19.15
C PRO A 156 0.43 -0.85 -19.16
N GLU A 157 0.94 -1.45 -20.22
CA GLU A 157 1.22 -2.89 -20.24
C GLU A 157 2.48 -3.20 -19.44
N THR A 158 2.53 -4.39 -18.82
CA THR A 158 3.75 -4.85 -18.18
C THR A 158 4.85 -5.01 -19.22
N PRO A 159 6.02 -4.40 -19.03
CA PRO A 159 7.13 -4.55 -19.96
C PRO A 159 7.53 -6.03 -20.12
N GLU A 160 7.93 -6.42 -21.32
CA GLU A 160 8.40 -7.79 -21.58
C GLU A 160 9.80 -8.05 -21.02
N THR A 161 10.62 -7.00 -20.90
CA THR A 161 12.01 -7.08 -20.44
C THR A 161 12.45 -5.81 -19.74
N MET A 162 13.41 -5.92 -18.83
CA MET A 162 14.14 -4.79 -18.25
C MET A 162 15.42 -4.44 -19.03
N GLU A 163 15.70 -5.13 -20.12
CA GLU A 163 16.83 -4.82 -20.97
C GLU A 163 16.64 -3.42 -21.59
N ASN A 164 17.68 -2.57 -21.48
CA ASN A 164 17.61 -1.17 -21.92
C ASN A 164 16.46 -0.37 -21.28
N LEU A 165 16.23 -0.59 -19.97
CA LEU A 165 15.23 0.13 -19.21
C LEU A 165 15.34 1.64 -19.44
N THR A 166 14.23 2.25 -19.87
CA THR A 166 14.10 3.70 -20.03
C THR A 166 13.36 4.31 -18.86
N TYR A 167 13.46 5.63 -18.68
CA TYR A 167 12.65 6.33 -17.68
C TYR A 167 11.14 6.17 -17.90
N VAL A 168 10.72 6.03 -19.17
CA VAL A 168 9.31 5.77 -19.52
C VAL A 168 8.89 4.41 -18.99
N THR A 169 9.66 3.36 -19.32
CA THR A 169 9.37 1.98 -18.85
C THR A 169 9.41 1.88 -17.34
N ALA A 170 10.34 2.59 -16.68
CA ALA A 170 10.40 2.65 -15.21
C ALA A 170 9.14 3.31 -14.61
N ASN A 171 8.67 4.40 -15.19
CA ASN A 171 7.42 5.06 -14.81
C ASN A 171 6.21 4.14 -15.05
N ASP A 172 6.18 3.40 -16.16
CA ASP A 172 5.09 2.50 -16.50
C ASP A 172 4.93 1.37 -15.47
N ILE A 173 6.03 0.75 -15.04
CA ILE A 173 6.02 -0.27 -13.99
C ILE A 173 5.39 0.28 -12.71
N GLU A 174 5.83 1.44 -12.27
CA GLU A 174 5.33 2.04 -11.04
C GLU A 174 3.90 2.57 -11.20
N LYS A 175 3.53 3.05 -12.38
CA LYS A 175 2.16 3.49 -12.69
C LYS A 175 1.16 2.34 -12.68
N ILE A 176 1.55 1.14 -13.12
CA ILE A 176 0.75 -0.07 -12.99
C ILE A 176 0.40 -0.31 -11.53
N LEU A 177 1.41 -0.32 -10.63
CA LEU A 177 1.21 -0.58 -9.22
C LEU A 177 0.36 0.51 -8.53
N GLU A 178 0.57 1.77 -8.88
CA GLU A 178 -0.26 2.89 -8.41
C GLU A 178 -1.72 2.72 -8.83
N THR A 179 -1.94 2.35 -10.09
CA THR A 179 -3.30 2.14 -10.64
C THR A 179 -3.99 0.95 -9.94
N ILE A 180 -3.28 -0.14 -9.67
CA ILE A 180 -3.80 -1.29 -8.94
C ILE A 180 -4.24 -0.88 -7.52
N ASP A 181 -3.43 -0.12 -6.80
CA ASP A 181 -3.75 0.36 -5.46
C ASP A 181 -5.00 1.24 -5.46
N ASP A 182 -5.11 2.13 -6.43
CA ASP A 182 -6.27 3.00 -6.62
C ASP A 182 -7.56 2.22 -6.89
N VAL A 183 -7.50 1.21 -7.78
CA VAL A 183 -8.66 0.37 -8.13
C VAL A 183 -9.07 -0.47 -6.95
N LEU A 184 -8.12 -1.10 -6.26
CA LEU A 184 -8.39 -1.90 -5.07
C LEU A 184 -9.01 -1.04 -3.96
N THR A 185 -8.47 0.14 -3.71
CA THR A 185 -9.01 1.09 -2.71
C THR A 185 -10.45 1.48 -3.02
N LYS A 186 -10.75 1.80 -4.27
CA LYS A 186 -12.10 2.15 -4.71
C LYS A 186 -13.07 0.98 -4.59
N SER A 187 -12.63 -0.22 -4.98
CA SER A 187 -13.42 -1.45 -4.89
C SER A 187 -13.78 -1.79 -3.45
N LEU A 188 -12.83 -1.69 -2.53
CA LEU A 188 -13.06 -1.95 -1.11
C LEU A 188 -13.98 -0.89 -0.50
N THR A 189 -13.80 0.38 -0.84
CA THR A 189 -14.68 1.46 -0.37
C THR A 189 -16.13 1.23 -0.85
N PHE A 190 -16.32 0.80 -2.09
CA PHE A 190 -17.65 0.49 -2.62
C PHE A 190 -18.30 -0.71 -1.90
N LEU A 191 -17.54 -1.75 -1.58
CA LEU A 191 -18.05 -2.91 -0.83
C LEU A 191 -18.50 -2.54 0.60
N TRP A 192 -17.81 -1.61 1.26
CA TRP A 192 -18.20 -1.10 2.57
C TRP A 192 -19.56 -0.38 2.51
N TYR A 193 -19.80 0.44 1.50
CA TYR A 193 -21.08 1.13 1.31
C TYR A 193 -22.20 0.18 0.88
N SER A 194 -21.92 -0.89 0.15
CA SER A 194 -22.93 -1.86 -0.27
C SER A 194 -23.34 -2.83 0.84
N GLY A 195 -22.52 -3.00 1.88
CA GLY A 195 -22.85 -3.81 3.05
C GLY A 195 -23.95 -3.22 3.94
N ASP A 196 -24.20 -1.92 3.84
CA ASP A 196 -25.28 -1.22 4.56
C ASP A 196 -26.63 -1.24 3.82
N ILE A 197 -26.69 -1.84 2.64
CA ILE A 197 -27.97 -2.07 1.95
C ILE A 197 -28.61 -3.33 2.52
N TYR A 198 -29.45 -3.19 3.53
CA TYR A 198 -30.30 -4.25 4.02
C TYR A 198 -31.20 -4.74 2.90
N SER A 199 -30.95 -5.95 2.40
CA SER A 199 -31.88 -6.64 1.52
C SER A 199 -33.14 -7.00 2.32
N GLY A 200 -34.09 -6.09 2.43
CA GLY A 200 -35.34 -6.34 3.19
C GLY A 200 -36.13 -5.10 3.55
N GLU A 201 -35.67 -3.90 3.34
CA GLU A 201 -36.51 -2.71 3.46
C GLU A 201 -37.38 -2.57 2.19
N VAL A 202 -38.53 -3.22 2.21
CA VAL A 202 -39.65 -2.86 1.35
C VAL A 202 -40.19 -1.56 1.95
N ALA A 203 -39.99 -0.45 1.24
CA ALA A 203 -40.64 0.81 1.56
C ALA A 203 -42.16 0.58 1.58
N GLY A 204 -42.77 0.70 2.76
CA GLY A 204 -44.18 0.80 2.96
C GLY A 204 -44.68 2.23 2.70
#